data_bdad7a5c54f83a8b7c3cd721ea6fedc0
#
_entry.id   bdad7a5c54f83a8b7c3cd721ea6fedc0
#
_cell.length_a   1.000
_cell.length_b   1.000
_cell.length_c   1.000
_cell.angle_alpha   90.00
_cell.angle_beta   90.00
_cell.angle_gamma   90.00
#
_symmetry.space_group_name_H-M   'P 1'
#
loop_
_entity.id
_entity.type
_entity.pdbx_description
1 polymer ?
#
loop_
_entity_poly.entity_id
_entity_poly.type
_entity_poly.pdbx_seq_one_letter_code
_entity_poly.pdbx_strand_id
1 'polypeptide(L)'
;MKKSYIIVFLLLFLNCSLLKADDSIDLPKTMVWSTYGLASSSYPEASAFADALMKNYNVRVRLKPSGTGIGRLLPLKKKRVSIAFLGSESFFASEGIYDFAARNWGPQNLRVILARPNTFGIAVPANTDIYKIADLKGKRVAYTTANPSVNVKVEAIMSFADLTWDDVTKTVFPAFTASVKALQTGKVDAVGAVPSGPGVYELAASKKGIRWLDMPKTNTEAWNKLQNIIPFMHPEVETLGAGLSKDNSVELGGYRYPTLTVYADTSEETVYNFIKAIDLSYELFKNITPVMYRWKLDLAVGTPVDAPIHKGTIKYLKEKNLWSEEDEKWNNQRIERLNTLLDGWEKFLEKNIDLTDEDFTSKWLEERKILLAKFLK
;
A
#
# COMPACT_ATOMS: atom_id res chain seq x y z
N MET A 1 19.39 -24.01 85.89
CA MET A 1 18.59 -22.89 85.31
C MET A 1 19.11 -22.62 83.91
N LYS A 2 18.42 -23.14 82.87
CA LYS A 2 18.75 -22.90 81.44
C LYS A 2 17.86 -21.82 80.90
N LYS A 3 18.43 -20.69 80.43
CA LYS A 3 17.72 -19.64 79.77
C LYS A 3 17.70 -19.95 78.27
N SER A 4 16.52 -20.22 77.68
CA SER A 4 16.31 -20.31 76.25
C SER A 4 16.09 -18.93 75.72
N TYR A 5 16.90 -18.55 74.67
CA TYR A 5 16.72 -17.36 73.85
C TYR A 5 15.90 -17.75 72.64
N ILE A 6 14.71 -17.19 72.47
CA ILE A 6 13.87 -17.31 71.30
C ILE A 6 14.33 -16.19 70.32
N ILE A 7 14.95 -16.59 69.21
CA ILE A 7 15.27 -15.69 68.11
C ILE A 7 14.05 -15.61 67.19
N VAL A 8 13.37 -14.46 67.19
CA VAL A 8 12.28 -14.17 66.23
C VAL A 8 12.90 -13.69 64.94
N PHE A 9 12.83 -14.52 63.90
CA PHE A 9 13.24 -14.18 62.55
C PHE A 9 12.08 -13.41 61.89
N LEU A 10 12.23 -12.08 61.76
CA LEU A 10 11.30 -11.22 61.03
C LEU A 10 11.59 -11.33 59.55
N LEU A 11 10.82 -12.17 58.83
CA LEU A 11 10.83 -12.23 57.36
C LEU A 11 10.09 -11.01 56.81
N LEU A 12 10.84 -10.00 56.40
CA LEU A 12 10.36 -8.90 55.55
C LEU A 12 10.10 -9.47 54.15
N PHE A 13 8.86 -9.80 53.83
CA PHE A 13 8.39 -10.00 52.47
C PHE A 13 8.40 -8.63 51.75
N LEU A 14 9.44 -8.33 51.01
CA LEU A 14 9.43 -7.28 50.02
C LEU A 14 8.42 -7.69 48.91
N ASN A 15 7.16 -7.26 49.02
CA ASN A 15 6.24 -7.28 47.91
C ASN A 15 6.76 -6.29 46.85
N CYS A 16 7.64 -6.76 45.98
CA CYS A 16 7.93 -6.08 44.73
C CYS A 16 6.69 -6.25 43.82
N SER A 17 5.70 -5.38 44.01
CA SER A 17 4.62 -5.22 43.04
C SER A 17 5.28 -4.74 41.74
N LEU A 18 5.67 -5.69 40.91
CA LEU A 18 5.87 -5.41 39.47
C LEU A 18 4.55 -4.78 39.01
N LEU A 19 4.57 -3.47 38.86
CA LEU A 19 3.60 -2.75 38.03
C LEU A 19 3.65 -3.46 36.67
N LYS A 20 2.77 -4.44 36.46
CA LYS A 20 2.39 -4.85 35.12
C LYS A 20 1.87 -3.57 34.48
N ALA A 21 2.63 -2.99 33.54
CA ALA A 21 2.07 -2.04 32.64
C ALA A 21 0.77 -2.67 32.13
N ASP A 22 -0.31 -1.93 32.25
CA ASP A 22 -1.63 -2.39 31.78
C ASP A 22 -1.51 -2.62 30.27
N ASP A 23 -1.36 -3.88 29.88
CA ASP A 23 -1.20 -4.33 28.49
C ASP A 23 -2.54 -4.35 27.76
N SER A 24 -3.56 -3.68 28.32
CA SER A 24 -4.88 -3.60 27.71
C SER A 24 -4.80 -2.83 26.39
N ILE A 25 -5.15 -3.53 25.30
CA ILE A 25 -5.30 -2.92 23.98
C ILE A 25 -6.66 -2.23 23.96
N ASP A 26 -6.64 -0.90 23.99
CA ASP A 26 -7.85 -0.08 23.86
C ASP A 26 -8.09 0.25 22.39
N LEU A 27 -9.16 -0.31 21.82
CA LEU A 27 -9.62 -0.08 20.47
C LEU A 27 -11.09 0.33 20.44
N PRO A 28 -11.51 1.18 19.48
CA PRO A 28 -12.91 1.48 19.29
C PRO A 28 -13.71 0.19 19.05
N LYS A 29 -14.83 0.01 19.76
CA LYS A 29 -15.70 -1.19 19.62
C LYS A 29 -16.22 -1.40 18.19
N THR A 30 -16.26 -0.33 17.39
CA THR A 30 -16.66 -0.39 15.99
C THR A 30 -15.72 0.47 15.15
N MET A 31 -15.24 -0.10 14.05
CA MET A 31 -14.41 0.59 13.05
C MET A 31 -15.05 0.48 11.67
N VAL A 32 -14.76 1.44 10.81
CA VAL A 32 -15.15 1.40 9.39
C VAL A 32 -13.90 1.57 8.56
N TRP A 33 -13.63 0.63 7.65
CA TRP A 33 -12.46 0.67 6.78
C TRP A 33 -12.87 0.78 5.31
N SER A 34 -12.18 1.61 4.56
CA SER A 34 -12.27 1.64 3.10
C SER A 34 -11.33 0.58 2.52
N THR A 35 -11.82 -0.25 1.62
CA THR A 35 -11.08 -1.38 1.07
C THR A 35 -11.19 -1.46 -0.45
N TYR A 36 -10.36 -2.31 -1.04
CA TYR A 36 -10.52 -2.69 -2.44
C TYR A 36 -11.79 -3.52 -2.68
N GLY A 37 -12.19 -3.63 -3.94
CA GLY A 37 -13.30 -4.49 -4.35
C GLY A 37 -12.96 -5.98 -4.25
N LEU A 38 -13.98 -6.83 -4.35
CA LEU A 38 -13.91 -8.30 -4.13
C LEU A 38 -12.90 -9.03 -5.04
N ALA A 39 -12.62 -8.52 -6.24
CA ALA A 39 -11.64 -9.12 -7.16
C ALA A 39 -10.17 -8.82 -6.80
N SER A 40 -9.92 -8.01 -5.77
CA SER A 40 -8.58 -7.67 -5.30
C SER A 40 -8.13 -8.60 -4.18
N SER A 41 -6.83 -8.92 -4.11
CA SER A 41 -6.23 -9.65 -2.98
C SER A 41 -6.43 -8.95 -1.63
N SER A 42 -6.51 -7.62 -1.63
CA SER A 42 -6.64 -6.81 -0.42
C SER A 42 -7.98 -6.97 0.31
N TYR A 43 -9.07 -7.35 -0.38
CA TYR A 43 -10.36 -7.51 0.29
C TYR A 43 -10.38 -8.70 1.27
N PRO A 44 -9.98 -9.93 0.88
CA PRO A 44 -9.89 -11.04 1.83
C PRO A 44 -8.88 -10.78 2.96
N GLU A 45 -7.82 -10.01 2.72
CA GLU A 45 -6.85 -9.62 3.77
C GLU A 45 -7.51 -8.69 4.80
N ALA A 46 -8.25 -7.68 4.36
CA ALA A 46 -9.01 -6.80 5.26
C ALA A 46 -10.08 -7.58 6.05
N SER A 47 -10.74 -8.56 5.43
CA SER A 47 -11.71 -9.44 6.09
C SER A 47 -11.06 -10.31 7.16
N ALA A 48 -9.87 -10.84 6.90
CA ALA A 48 -9.11 -11.65 7.84
C ALA A 48 -8.67 -10.83 9.08
N PHE A 49 -8.23 -9.58 8.89
CA PHE A 49 -7.95 -8.66 10.00
C PHE A 49 -9.20 -8.33 10.81
N ALA A 50 -10.31 -8.05 10.13
CA ALA A 50 -11.58 -7.77 10.79
C ALA A 50 -12.07 -8.94 11.66
N ASP A 51 -11.96 -10.17 11.17
CA ASP A 51 -12.29 -11.40 11.90
C ASP A 51 -11.36 -11.59 13.10
N ALA A 52 -10.05 -11.39 12.94
CA ALA A 52 -9.07 -11.50 14.01
C ALA A 52 -9.31 -10.48 15.14
N LEU A 53 -9.61 -9.22 14.79
CA LEU A 53 -9.94 -8.17 15.76
C LEU A 53 -11.27 -8.47 16.49
N MET A 54 -12.25 -9.04 15.79
CA MET A 54 -13.49 -9.47 16.42
C MET A 54 -13.24 -10.59 17.43
N LYS A 55 -12.44 -11.59 17.08
CA LYS A 55 -12.15 -12.75 17.93
C LYS A 55 -11.35 -12.38 19.19
N ASN A 56 -10.31 -11.57 19.03
CA ASN A 56 -9.39 -11.28 20.14
C ASN A 56 -9.83 -10.08 20.99
N TYR A 57 -10.49 -9.08 20.40
CA TYR A 57 -10.74 -7.78 21.06
C TYR A 57 -12.21 -7.37 21.04
N ASN A 58 -13.11 -8.18 20.47
CA ASN A 58 -14.53 -7.85 20.28
C ASN A 58 -14.75 -6.52 19.53
N VAL A 59 -13.87 -6.23 18.56
CA VAL A 59 -13.95 -5.06 17.68
C VAL A 59 -14.70 -5.41 16.42
N ARG A 60 -15.82 -4.75 16.16
CA ARG A 60 -16.60 -4.92 14.94
C ARG A 60 -16.08 -4.03 13.85
N VAL A 61 -15.66 -4.60 12.72
CA VAL A 61 -15.19 -3.85 11.57
C VAL A 61 -16.19 -3.93 10.40
N ARG A 62 -16.58 -2.78 9.88
CA ARG A 62 -17.37 -2.67 8.66
C ARG A 62 -16.47 -2.31 7.49
N LEU A 63 -16.40 -3.19 6.49
CA LEU A 63 -15.66 -2.95 5.26
C LEU A 63 -16.52 -2.19 4.23
N LYS A 64 -15.94 -1.15 3.62
CA LYS A 64 -16.53 -0.36 2.52
C LYS A 64 -15.70 -0.55 1.26
N PRO A 65 -16.02 -1.51 0.39
CA PRO A 65 -15.27 -1.77 -0.82
C PRO A 65 -15.48 -0.67 -1.86
N SER A 66 -14.42 -0.34 -2.60
CA SER A 66 -14.45 0.55 -3.77
C SER A 66 -13.50 0.05 -4.86
N GLY A 67 -13.93 0.17 -6.11
CA GLY A 67 -13.15 -0.24 -7.30
C GLY A 67 -12.13 0.80 -7.78
N THR A 68 -12.05 1.99 -7.16
CA THR A 68 -11.16 3.09 -7.57
C THR A 68 -10.34 3.63 -6.40
N GLY A 69 -9.17 4.22 -6.69
CA GLY A 69 -8.30 4.85 -5.69
C GLY A 69 -8.97 6.03 -5.00
N ILE A 70 -9.57 6.91 -5.79
CA ILE A 70 -10.33 8.06 -5.30
C ILE A 70 -11.50 7.61 -4.40
N GLY A 71 -12.25 6.58 -4.82
CA GLY A 71 -13.36 6.03 -4.05
C GLY A 71 -12.96 5.43 -2.71
N ARG A 72 -11.69 4.99 -2.55
CA ARG A 72 -11.15 4.53 -1.26
C ARG A 72 -10.63 5.67 -0.39
N LEU A 73 -9.93 6.64 -0.97
CA LEU A 73 -9.33 7.73 -0.20
C LEU A 73 -10.34 8.81 0.22
N LEU A 74 -11.34 9.11 -0.61
CA LEU A 74 -12.33 10.16 -0.31
C LEU A 74 -13.09 9.94 1.02
N PRO A 75 -13.55 8.72 1.38
CA PRO A 75 -14.15 8.48 2.69
C PRO A 75 -13.19 8.74 3.86
N LEU A 76 -11.89 8.45 3.70
CA LEU A 76 -10.88 8.76 4.72
C LEU A 76 -10.69 10.29 4.85
N LYS A 77 -10.55 11.02 3.73
CA LYS A 77 -10.49 12.50 3.71
C LYS A 77 -11.70 13.13 4.39
N LYS A 78 -12.87 12.53 4.22
CA LYS A 78 -14.13 13.00 4.84
C LYS A 78 -14.35 12.47 6.26
N LYS A 79 -13.36 11.79 6.88
CA LYS A 79 -13.44 11.19 8.21
C LYS A 79 -14.63 10.22 8.40
N ARG A 80 -15.08 9.59 7.30
CA ARG A 80 -16.17 8.58 7.30
C ARG A 80 -15.68 7.16 7.50
N VAL A 81 -14.40 6.96 7.41
CA VAL A 81 -13.68 5.71 7.71
C VAL A 81 -12.43 6.03 8.52
N SER A 82 -12.00 5.09 9.35
CA SER A 82 -10.82 5.26 10.23
C SER A 82 -9.53 4.83 9.55
N ILE A 83 -9.57 3.87 8.63
CA ILE A 83 -8.41 3.33 7.91
C ILE A 83 -8.81 3.14 6.45
N ALA A 84 -7.92 3.44 5.52
CA ALA A 84 -8.06 3.10 4.11
C ALA A 84 -6.98 2.10 3.69
N PHE A 85 -7.40 1.04 3.00
CA PHE A 85 -6.51 0.12 2.29
C PHE A 85 -6.26 0.72 0.91
N LEU A 86 -5.07 1.24 0.72
CA LEU A 86 -4.64 1.90 -0.50
C LEU A 86 -3.53 1.10 -1.21
N GLY A 87 -3.22 1.46 -2.42
CA GLY A 87 -2.00 1.10 -3.12
C GLY A 87 -1.14 2.35 -3.25
N SER A 88 -0.52 2.52 -4.41
CA SER A 88 0.34 3.69 -4.67
C SER A 88 -0.42 5.02 -4.69
N GLU A 89 -1.75 5.01 -4.50
CA GLU A 89 -2.51 6.23 -4.22
C GLU A 89 -2.00 6.96 -2.99
N SER A 90 -1.48 6.25 -1.98
CA SER A 90 -0.86 6.87 -0.81
C SER A 90 0.36 7.72 -1.19
N PHE A 91 1.18 7.25 -2.14
CA PHE A 91 2.28 8.03 -2.70
C PHE A 91 1.76 9.21 -3.52
N PHE A 92 0.91 8.96 -4.53
CA PHE A 92 0.44 10.01 -5.44
C PHE A 92 -0.34 11.11 -4.72
N ALA A 93 -1.16 10.74 -3.74
CA ALA A 93 -1.89 11.69 -2.92
C ALA A 93 -0.96 12.50 -2.01
N SER A 94 0.06 11.90 -1.41
CA SER A 94 1.05 12.64 -0.61
C SER A 94 1.89 13.59 -1.45
N GLU A 95 2.16 13.23 -2.71
CA GLU A 95 2.93 14.06 -3.65
C GLU A 95 2.06 15.10 -4.39
N GLY A 96 0.72 15.03 -4.33
CA GLY A 96 -0.18 15.92 -5.04
C GLY A 96 -0.03 15.84 -6.57
N ILE A 97 0.04 14.62 -7.12
CA ILE A 97 0.23 14.34 -8.55
C ILE A 97 -0.91 13.49 -9.12
N TYR A 98 -1.02 13.43 -10.43
CA TYR A 98 -2.12 12.77 -11.17
C TYR A 98 -3.48 13.31 -10.74
N ASP A 99 -4.45 12.46 -10.41
CA ASP A 99 -5.77 12.87 -9.94
C ASP A 99 -5.72 13.78 -8.70
N PHE A 100 -4.62 13.73 -7.93
CA PHE A 100 -4.42 14.54 -6.74
C PHE A 100 -3.76 15.90 -7.00
N ALA A 101 -3.42 16.22 -8.25
CA ALA A 101 -3.00 17.56 -8.65
C ALA A 101 -4.20 18.52 -8.83
N ALA A 102 -5.42 17.99 -8.83
CA ALA A 102 -6.64 18.76 -8.98
C ALA A 102 -6.92 19.66 -7.77
N ARG A 103 -7.55 20.83 -8.01
CA ARG A 103 -7.86 21.87 -7.01
C ARG A 103 -8.55 21.36 -5.74
N ASN A 104 -9.42 20.38 -5.85
CA ASN A 104 -10.18 19.81 -4.73
C ASN A 104 -9.40 18.73 -3.95
N TRP A 105 -8.18 18.42 -4.36
CA TRP A 105 -7.30 17.44 -3.73
C TRP A 105 -6.05 18.07 -3.14
N GLY A 106 -5.02 18.29 -3.95
CA GLY A 106 -3.68 18.65 -3.53
C GLY A 106 -2.95 17.56 -2.76
N PRO A 107 -1.74 17.84 -2.27
CA PRO A 107 -1.01 16.95 -1.39
C PRO A 107 -1.83 16.59 -0.14
N GLN A 108 -1.84 15.32 0.24
CA GLN A 108 -2.60 14.83 1.37
C GLN A 108 -1.66 14.41 2.51
N ASN A 109 -1.92 14.89 3.73
CA ASN A 109 -1.09 14.61 4.90
C ASN A 109 -1.29 13.17 5.43
N LEU A 110 -0.98 12.19 4.59
CA LEU A 110 -1.17 10.77 4.87
C LEU A 110 -0.02 10.17 5.68
N ARG A 111 -0.33 9.10 6.40
CA ARG A 111 0.62 8.25 7.11
C ARG A 111 0.31 6.79 6.85
N VAL A 112 1.32 6.01 6.50
CA VAL A 112 1.21 4.55 6.45
C VAL A 112 1.33 3.98 7.86
N ILE A 113 0.50 3.00 8.17
CA ILE A 113 0.55 2.28 9.45
C ILE A 113 1.08 0.86 9.31
N LEU A 114 0.73 0.16 8.21
CA LEU A 114 1.29 -1.13 7.79
C LEU A 114 1.28 -1.23 6.27
N ALA A 115 2.25 -1.93 5.70
CA ALA A 115 2.31 -2.17 4.25
C ALA A 115 3.19 -3.40 3.96
N ARG A 116 2.59 -4.49 3.51
CA ARG A 116 3.35 -5.71 3.22
C ARG A 116 4.06 -5.67 1.87
N PRO A 117 5.17 -6.43 1.69
CA PRO A 117 5.79 -6.60 0.37
C PRO A 117 4.84 -7.31 -0.59
N ASN A 118 4.86 -6.89 -1.83
CA ASN A 118 4.08 -7.44 -2.92
C ASN A 118 4.74 -7.16 -4.27
N THR A 119 4.21 -7.77 -5.33
CA THR A 119 4.63 -7.51 -6.71
C THR A 119 3.46 -7.05 -7.57
N PHE A 120 3.79 -6.35 -8.65
CA PHE A 120 2.85 -5.93 -9.68
C PHE A 120 3.46 -6.19 -11.06
N GLY A 121 2.67 -6.68 -11.98
CA GLY A 121 3.07 -6.93 -13.35
C GLY A 121 1.94 -6.77 -14.34
N ILE A 122 2.24 -6.99 -15.62
CA ILE A 122 1.23 -7.09 -16.67
C ILE A 122 0.95 -8.56 -16.93
N ALA A 123 -0.32 -8.93 -16.81
CA ALA A 123 -0.84 -10.25 -17.10
C ALA A 123 -1.47 -10.29 -18.49
N VAL A 124 -1.21 -11.37 -19.23
CA VAL A 124 -1.80 -11.69 -20.54
C VAL A 124 -2.30 -13.14 -20.54
N PRO A 125 -3.25 -13.54 -21.41
CA PRO A 125 -3.58 -14.93 -21.59
C PRO A 125 -2.37 -15.72 -22.14
N ALA A 126 -2.07 -16.89 -21.56
CA ALA A 126 -0.88 -17.68 -21.96
C ALA A 126 -0.93 -18.22 -23.38
N ASN A 127 -2.13 -18.34 -23.94
CA ASN A 127 -2.36 -18.82 -25.32
C ASN A 127 -2.27 -17.71 -26.39
N THR A 128 -1.62 -16.59 -26.09
CA THR A 128 -1.37 -15.48 -27.03
C THR A 128 0.09 -15.40 -27.44
N ASP A 129 0.37 -14.59 -28.47
CA ASP A 129 1.70 -14.27 -29.00
C ASP A 129 2.42 -13.13 -28.24
N ILE A 130 1.96 -12.78 -27.04
CA ILE A 130 2.51 -11.74 -26.19
C ILE A 130 3.45 -12.39 -25.17
N TYR A 131 4.75 -12.32 -25.35
CA TYR A 131 5.77 -12.97 -24.50
C TYR A 131 6.58 -11.98 -23.67
N LYS A 132 6.72 -10.73 -24.14
CA LYS A 132 7.51 -9.65 -23.52
C LYS A 132 6.74 -8.33 -23.58
N ILE A 133 7.17 -7.35 -22.81
CA ILE A 133 6.52 -6.03 -22.71
C ILE A 133 6.44 -5.35 -24.08
N ALA A 134 7.48 -5.46 -24.92
CA ALA A 134 7.50 -4.89 -26.25
C ALA A 134 6.38 -5.41 -27.19
N ASP A 135 5.87 -6.63 -26.93
CA ASP A 135 4.79 -7.23 -27.74
C ASP A 135 3.42 -6.60 -27.47
N LEU A 136 3.34 -5.70 -26.47
CA LEU A 136 2.13 -4.92 -26.18
C LEU A 136 1.83 -3.84 -27.24
N LYS A 137 2.79 -3.49 -28.11
CA LYS A 137 2.57 -2.49 -29.16
C LYS A 137 1.36 -2.85 -30.03
N GLY A 138 0.40 -1.92 -30.14
CA GLY A 138 -0.86 -2.11 -30.86
C GLY A 138 -1.88 -3.02 -30.17
N LYS A 139 -1.56 -3.65 -29.03
CA LYS A 139 -2.50 -4.52 -28.28
C LYS A 139 -3.46 -3.68 -27.43
N ARG A 140 -4.61 -4.27 -27.08
CA ARG A 140 -5.62 -3.65 -26.23
C ARG A 140 -5.20 -3.80 -24.76
N VAL A 141 -4.83 -2.69 -24.13
CA VAL A 141 -4.40 -2.64 -22.73
C VAL A 141 -5.49 -1.98 -21.86
N ALA A 142 -5.85 -2.61 -20.76
CA ALA A 142 -6.88 -2.10 -19.88
C ALA A 142 -6.42 -0.85 -19.12
N TYR A 143 -7.29 0.17 -19.08
CA TYR A 143 -7.17 1.39 -18.30
C TYR A 143 -8.36 1.52 -17.36
N THR A 144 -8.16 1.81 -16.09
CA THR A 144 -9.25 1.96 -15.12
C THR A 144 -9.43 3.42 -14.73
N THR A 145 -10.60 3.98 -14.98
CA THR A 145 -10.92 5.38 -14.61
C THR A 145 -10.71 5.62 -13.10
N ALA A 146 -10.16 6.77 -12.72
CA ALA A 146 -9.89 7.19 -11.34
C ALA A 146 -9.10 6.14 -10.52
N ASN A 147 -8.16 5.45 -11.17
CA ASN A 147 -7.29 4.47 -10.52
C ASN A 147 -5.82 4.67 -10.93
N PRO A 148 -5.18 5.79 -10.53
CA PRO A 148 -3.80 6.09 -10.87
C PRO A 148 -2.84 5.00 -10.37
N SER A 149 -3.13 4.34 -9.25
CA SER A 149 -2.31 3.24 -8.71
C SER A 149 -2.10 2.08 -9.69
N VAL A 150 -3.08 1.76 -10.53
CA VAL A 150 -2.93 0.72 -11.56
C VAL A 150 -2.35 1.33 -12.84
N ASN A 151 -2.95 2.42 -13.33
CA ASN A 151 -2.63 2.98 -14.64
C ASN A 151 -1.19 3.47 -14.76
N VAL A 152 -0.69 4.16 -13.73
CA VAL A 152 0.69 4.68 -13.71
C VAL A 152 1.71 3.54 -13.61
N LYS A 153 1.39 2.46 -12.87
CA LYS A 153 2.26 1.27 -12.86
C LYS A 153 2.28 0.55 -14.21
N VAL A 154 1.15 0.47 -14.91
CA VAL A 154 1.11 -0.09 -16.28
C VAL A 154 1.95 0.76 -17.23
N GLU A 155 1.83 2.09 -17.18
CA GLU A 155 2.64 3.02 -17.96
C GLU A 155 4.13 2.86 -17.67
N ALA A 156 4.49 2.82 -16.39
CA ALA A 156 5.87 2.61 -15.97
C ALA A 156 6.44 1.25 -16.42
N ILE A 157 5.63 0.18 -16.43
CA ILE A 157 6.05 -1.11 -16.98
C ILE A 157 6.16 -1.05 -18.50
N MET A 158 5.26 -0.38 -19.19
CA MET A 158 5.36 -0.20 -20.64
C MET A 158 6.63 0.58 -21.03
N SER A 159 7.05 1.57 -20.22
CA SER A 159 8.31 2.30 -20.45
C SER A 159 9.56 1.41 -20.37
N PHE A 160 9.47 0.23 -19.78
CA PHE A 160 10.52 -0.79 -19.79
C PHE A 160 10.91 -1.22 -21.20
N ALA A 161 9.98 -1.11 -22.15
CA ALA A 161 10.17 -1.39 -23.58
C ALA A 161 9.96 -0.14 -24.46
N ASP A 162 10.15 1.06 -23.91
CA ASP A 162 9.94 2.36 -24.59
C ASP A 162 8.53 2.57 -25.15
N LEU A 163 7.51 1.91 -24.53
CA LEU A 163 6.12 2.08 -24.90
C LEU A 163 5.40 3.06 -23.96
N THR A 164 4.45 3.78 -24.53
CA THR A 164 3.53 4.69 -23.86
C THR A 164 2.08 4.28 -24.08
N TRP A 165 1.12 5.01 -23.52
CA TRP A 165 -0.30 4.78 -23.80
C TRP A 165 -0.67 5.06 -25.28
N ASP A 166 0.14 5.80 -26.03
CA ASP A 166 -0.09 6.07 -27.47
C ASP A 166 0.34 4.90 -28.37
N ASP A 167 1.19 4.01 -27.87
CA ASP A 167 1.65 2.80 -28.58
C ASP A 167 0.70 1.62 -28.48
N VAL A 168 -0.35 1.72 -27.65
CA VAL A 168 -1.32 0.66 -27.36
C VAL A 168 -2.76 1.12 -27.57
N THR A 169 -3.69 0.19 -27.73
CA THR A 169 -5.12 0.52 -27.72
C THR A 169 -5.62 0.60 -26.28
N LYS A 170 -5.64 1.81 -25.71
CA LYS A 170 -6.12 2.07 -24.36
C LYS A 170 -7.63 1.79 -24.26
N THR A 171 -8.01 0.73 -23.55
CA THR A 171 -9.42 0.32 -23.37
C THR A 171 -9.88 0.65 -21.95
N VAL A 172 -10.84 1.58 -21.83
CA VAL A 172 -11.25 2.20 -20.58
C VAL A 172 -12.36 1.42 -19.85
N PHE A 173 -12.21 1.23 -18.55
CA PHE A 173 -13.17 0.57 -17.67
C PHE A 173 -13.47 1.42 -16.43
N PRO A 174 -14.70 1.34 -15.89
CA PRO A 174 -15.11 2.15 -14.73
C PRO A 174 -14.52 1.65 -13.40
N ALA A 175 -14.02 0.39 -13.35
CA ALA A 175 -13.47 -0.21 -12.13
C ALA A 175 -12.46 -1.32 -12.46
N PHE A 176 -11.52 -1.57 -11.57
CA PHE A 176 -10.49 -2.61 -11.70
C PHE A 176 -11.09 -4.01 -11.95
N THR A 177 -12.16 -4.37 -11.24
CA THR A 177 -12.85 -5.66 -11.46
C THR A 177 -13.32 -5.84 -12.90
N ALA A 178 -13.82 -4.75 -13.52
CA ALA A 178 -14.25 -4.79 -14.92
C ALA A 178 -13.09 -4.98 -15.89
N SER A 179 -11.92 -4.36 -15.63
CA SER A 179 -10.73 -4.53 -16.46
C SER A 179 -10.16 -5.94 -16.38
N VAL A 180 -10.10 -6.57 -15.21
CA VAL A 180 -9.69 -7.97 -15.05
C VAL A 180 -10.68 -8.92 -15.75
N LYS A 181 -11.98 -8.68 -15.61
CA LYS A 181 -13.01 -9.46 -16.30
C LYS A 181 -12.93 -9.33 -17.83
N ALA A 182 -12.53 -8.15 -18.31
CA ALA A 182 -12.32 -7.91 -19.75
C ALA A 182 -11.16 -8.78 -20.30
N LEU A 183 -10.09 -9.02 -19.55
CA LEU A 183 -9.01 -9.94 -19.92
C LEU A 183 -9.53 -11.38 -20.01
N GLN A 184 -10.28 -11.84 -19.01
CA GLN A 184 -10.87 -13.19 -19.00
C GLN A 184 -11.77 -13.42 -20.22
N THR A 185 -12.56 -12.42 -20.60
CA THR A 185 -13.51 -12.51 -21.73
C THR A 185 -12.90 -12.14 -23.10
N GLY A 186 -11.64 -11.75 -23.17
CA GLY A 186 -10.93 -11.41 -24.40
C GLY A 186 -11.29 -10.03 -24.99
N LYS A 187 -11.86 -9.13 -24.17
CA LYS A 187 -12.12 -7.73 -24.56
C LYS A 187 -10.84 -6.88 -24.56
N VAL A 188 -9.85 -7.27 -23.77
CA VAL A 188 -8.48 -6.72 -23.76
C VAL A 188 -7.47 -7.86 -23.86
N ASP A 189 -6.23 -7.52 -24.21
CA ASP A 189 -5.13 -8.45 -24.38
C ASP A 189 -4.19 -8.44 -23.18
N ALA A 190 -4.19 -7.35 -22.40
CA ALA A 190 -3.33 -7.19 -21.23
C ALA A 190 -4.02 -6.39 -20.11
N VAL A 191 -3.67 -6.70 -18.86
CA VAL A 191 -4.09 -5.96 -17.67
C VAL A 191 -2.94 -5.88 -16.66
N GLY A 192 -2.77 -4.72 -16.03
CA GLY A 192 -1.90 -4.59 -14.85
C GLY A 192 -2.57 -5.16 -13.61
N ALA A 193 -1.90 -6.07 -12.92
CA ALA A 193 -2.46 -6.73 -11.73
C ALA A 193 -1.38 -7.21 -10.74
N VAL A 194 -1.82 -7.56 -9.53
CA VAL A 194 -1.02 -8.32 -8.57
C VAL A 194 -1.25 -9.83 -8.78
N PRO A 195 -0.21 -10.67 -8.73
CA PRO A 195 -0.35 -12.11 -8.97
C PRO A 195 -1.28 -12.83 -7.99
N SER A 196 -1.44 -12.33 -6.78
CA SER A 196 -2.31 -12.90 -5.75
C SER A 196 -3.78 -12.48 -5.84
N GLY A 197 -4.19 -11.75 -6.89
CA GLY A 197 -5.57 -11.30 -7.05
C GLY A 197 -6.53 -12.43 -7.44
N PRO A 198 -7.72 -12.58 -6.83
CA PRO A 198 -8.69 -13.62 -7.18
C PRO A 198 -9.03 -13.68 -8.68
N GLY A 199 -9.22 -12.53 -9.31
CA GLY A 199 -9.60 -12.49 -10.73
C GLY A 199 -8.52 -13.02 -11.68
N VAL A 200 -7.23 -12.93 -11.35
CA VAL A 200 -6.16 -13.52 -12.18
C VAL A 200 -6.00 -15.03 -11.93
N TYR A 201 -6.38 -15.54 -10.75
CA TYR A 201 -6.47 -16.98 -10.52
C TYR A 201 -7.56 -17.63 -11.37
N GLU A 202 -8.70 -16.95 -11.57
CA GLU A 202 -9.76 -17.43 -12.49
C GLU A 202 -9.24 -17.54 -13.93
N LEU A 203 -8.43 -16.58 -14.39
CA LEU A 203 -7.80 -16.66 -15.71
C LEU A 203 -6.82 -17.82 -15.80
N ALA A 204 -5.95 -17.98 -14.79
CA ALA A 204 -4.97 -19.06 -14.73
C ALA A 204 -5.61 -20.45 -14.77
N ALA A 205 -6.77 -20.62 -14.11
CA ALA A 205 -7.55 -21.86 -14.10
C ALA A 205 -8.35 -22.10 -15.39
N SER A 206 -8.46 -21.13 -16.28
CA SER A 206 -9.18 -21.24 -17.54
C SER A 206 -8.34 -21.94 -18.62
N LYS A 207 -8.99 -22.32 -19.74
CA LYS A 207 -8.28 -22.86 -20.91
C LYS A 207 -7.28 -21.90 -21.55
N LYS A 208 -7.37 -20.60 -21.26
CA LYS A 208 -6.45 -19.58 -21.76
C LYS A 208 -5.12 -19.58 -20.98
N GLY A 209 -5.15 -19.98 -19.70
CA GLY A 209 -4.00 -19.83 -18.81
C GLY A 209 -3.63 -18.38 -18.57
N ILE A 210 -2.56 -18.16 -17.84
CA ILE A 210 -1.99 -16.83 -17.58
C ILE A 210 -0.48 -16.82 -17.86
N ARG A 211 0.01 -15.71 -18.38
CA ARG A 211 1.43 -15.36 -18.48
C ARG A 211 1.64 -14.00 -17.89
N TRP A 212 2.68 -13.87 -17.04
CA TRP A 212 3.19 -12.60 -16.56
C TRP A 212 4.34 -12.15 -17.43
N LEU A 213 4.35 -10.89 -17.85
CA LEU A 213 5.44 -10.36 -18.64
C LEU A 213 6.62 -10.04 -17.74
N ASP A 214 7.75 -10.67 -18.03
CA ASP A 214 8.97 -10.62 -17.23
C ASP A 214 9.65 -9.24 -17.29
N MET A 215 10.25 -8.82 -16.17
CA MET A 215 10.95 -7.55 -15.99
C MET A 215 12.36 -7.81 -15.44
N PRO A 216 13.31 -8.29 -16.29
CA PRO A 216 14.62 -8.77 -15.84
C PRO A 216 15.37 -7.71 -15.02
N LYS A 217 15.80 -8.06 -13.80
CA LYS A 217 16.58 -7.17 -12.91
C LYS A 217 17.91 -6.73 -13.52
N THR A 218 18.44 -7.51 -14.47
CA THR A 218 19.66 -7.20 -15.19
C THR A 218 19.51 -6.06 -16.19
N ASN A 219 18.28 -5.71 -16.58
CA ASN A 219 18.01 -4.58 -17.46
C ASN A 219 17.93 -3.25 -16.69
N THR A 220 19.10 -2.78 -16.20
CA THR A 220 19.19 -1.58 -15.35
C THR A 220 18.70 -0.31 -16.06
N GLU A 221 18.90 -0.20 -17.37
CA GLU A 221 18.39 0.95 -18.15
C GLU A 221 16.87 1.02 -18.14
N ALA A 222 16.19 -0.10 -18.38
CA ALA A 222 14.75 -0.18 -18.34
C ALA A 222 14.19 0.09 -16.93
N TRP A 223 14.87 -0.41 -15.88
CA TRP A 223 14.52 -0.10 -14.49
C TRP A 223 14.66 1.38 -14.17
N ASN A 224 15.70 2.06 -14.67
CA ASN A 224 15.84 3.52 -14.50
C ASN A 224 14.70 4.28 -15.17
N LYS A 225 14.28 3.89 -16.39
CA LYS A 225 13.11 4.49 -17.07
C LYS A 225 11.84 4.34 -16.22
N LEU A 226 11.57 3.14 -15.74
CA LEU A 226 10.44 2.84 -14.87
C LEU A 226 10.48 3.68 -13.58
N GLN A 227 11.62 3.74 -12.91
CA GLN A 227 11.78 4.44 -11.63
C GLN A 227 11.70 5.97 -11.75
N ASN A 228 11.95 6.53 -12.94
CA ASN A 228 11.66 7.94 -13.23
C ASN A 228 10.16 8.25 -13.15
N ILE A 229 9.28 7.27 -13.40
CA ILE A 229 7.82 7.41 -13.30
C ILE A 229 7.35 7.05 -11.89
N ILE A 230 7.82 5.91 -11.35
CA ILE A 230 7.43 5.38 -10.04
C ILE A 230 8.65 4.96 -9.21
N PRO A 231 9.24 5.87 -8.42
CA PRO A 231 10.53 5.65 -7.74
C PRO A 231 10.49 4.59 -6.62
N PHE A 232 9.32 4.16 -6.19
CA PHE A 232 9.17 3.16 -5.12
C PHE A 232 9.20 1.70 -5.61
N MET A 233 9.19 1.45 -6.92
CA MET A 233 9.20 0.08 -7.46
C MET A 233 10.65 -0.39 -7.72
N HIS A 234 10.91 -1.65 -7.40
CA HIS A 234 12.22 -2.29 -7.53
C HIS A 234 12.09 -3.70 -8.15
N PRO A 235 13.17 -4.29 -8.66
CA PRO A 235 13.16 -5.67 -9.13
C PRO A 235 12.84 -6.65 -8.00
N GLU A 236 11.93 -7.59 -8.22
CA GLU A 236 11.57 -8.62 -7.25
C GLU A 236 11.19 -9.92 -7.96
N VAL A 237 11.64 -11.06 -7.41
CA VAL A 237 11.26 -12.38 -7.92
C VAL A 237 9.98 -12.84 -7.23
N GLU A 238 8.92 -13.01 -8.01
CA GLU A 238 7.64 -13.50 -7.49
C GLU A 238 7.46 -14.99 -7.77
N THR A 239 7.16 -15.72 -6.72
CA THR A 239 6.91 -17.17 -6.74
C THR A 239 5.50 -17.54 -6.31
N LEU A 240 4.70 -16.54 -5.88
CA LEU A 240 3.35 -16.76 -5.37
C LEU A 240 2.32 -16.02 -6.22
N GLY A 241 1.29 -16.74 -6.61
CA GLY A 241 0.19 -16.14 -7.37
C GLY A 241 -0.30 -16.99 -8.50
N ALA A 242 -1.19 -16.44 -9.29
CA ALA A 242 -1.81 -17.12 -10.42
C ALA A 242 -0.77 -17.57 -11.44
N GLY A 243 -0.68 -18.87 -11.66
CA GLY A 243 0.28 -19.48 -12.59
C GLY A 243 1.75 -19.48 -12.12
N LEU A 244 2.03 -19.06 -10.88
CA LEU A 244 3.39 -18.97 -10.32
C LEU A 244 3.65 -20.04 -9.25
N SER A 245 4.91 -20.45 -9.16
CA SER A 245 5.44 -21.35 -8.14
C SER A 245 6.95 -21.12 -7.99
N LYS A 246 7.59 -21.83 -7.07
CA LYS A 246 9.08 -21.78 -6.94
C LYS A 246 9.78 -22.22 -8.23
N ASP A 247 9.20 -23.18 -8.96
CA ASP A 247 9.76 -23.71 -10.21
C ASP A 247 9.30 -22.92 -11.45
N ASN A 248 8.32 -22.03 -11.31
CA ASN A 248 7.80 -21.15 -12.35
C ASN A 248 7.68 -19.73 -11.80
N SER A 249 8.81 -19.12 -11.49
CA SER A 249 8.92 -17.74 -10.99
C SER A 249 9.03 -16.74 -12.12
N VAL A 250 8.79 -15.46 -11.82
CA VAL A 250 8.92 -14.34 -12.76
C VAL A 250 9.51 -13.13 -12.04
N GLU A 251 10.33 -12.33 -12.72
CA GLU A 251 10.80 -11.05 -12.20
C GLU A 251 9.77 -9.96 -12.49
N LEU A 252 9.25 -9.33 -11.46
CA LEU A 252 8.20 -8.31 -11.51
C LEU A 252 8.61 -7.05 -10.75
N GLY A 253 7.75 -6.03 -10.77
CA GLY A 253 7.94 -4.85 -9.96
C GLY A 253 7.52 -5.06 -8.51
N GLY A 254 8.51 -5.13 -7.60
CA GLY A 254 8.32 -5.17 -6.16
C GLY A 254 7.89 -3.81 -5.61
N TYR A 255 6.95 -3.79 -4.67
CA TYR A 255 6.48 -2.60 -3.97
C TYR A 255 5.70 -3.00 -2.72
N ARG A 256 5.24 -2.03 -1.93
CA ARG A 256 4.40 -2.31 -0.77
C ARG A 256 2.91 -2.20 -1.10
N TYR A 257 2.14 -3.27 -0.81
CA TYR A 257 0.70 -3.32 -1.12
C TYR A 257 -0.01 -4.46 -0.38
N PRO A 258 -1.24 -4.21 0.13
CA PRO A 258 -1.82 -2.90 0.29
C PRO A 258 -1.10 -2.09 1.37
N THR A 259 -1.24 -0.75 1.31
CA THR A 259 -0.86 0.14 2.40
C THR A 259 -2.08 0.43 3.27
N LEU A 260 -2.00 0.16 4.56
CA LEU A 260 -2.99 0.63 5.52
C LEU A 260 -2.63 2.07 5.88
N THR A 261 -3.55 2.98 5.62
CA THR A 261 -3.24 4.42 5.61
C THR A 261 -4.26 5.19 6.45
N VAL A 262 -3.76 6.19 7.16
CA VAL A 262 -4.52 7.15 7.96
C VAL A 262 -4.06 8.57 7.67
N TYR A 263 -4.76 9.59 8.17
CA TYR A 263 -4.23 10.96 8.20
C TYR A 263 -3.28 11.16 9.40
N ALA A 264 -2.37 12.11 9.28
CA ALA A 264 -1.36 12.42 10.29
C ALA A 264 -1.95 12.84 11.66
N ASP A 265 -3.17 13.39 11.67
CA ASP A 265 -3.92 13.81 12.86
C ASP A 265 -4.61 12.65 13.59
N THR A 266 -4.49 11.42 13.10
CA THR A 266 -4.99 10.24 13.81
C THR A 266 -4.20 10.07 15.13
N SER A 267 -4.90 9.67 16.19
CA SER A 267 -4.29 9.50 17.52
C SER A 267 -3.13 8.49 17.50
N GLU A 268 -2.01 8.87 18.12
CA GLU A 268 -0.86 7.99 18.27
C GLU A 268 -1.22 6.70 18.99
N GLU A 269 -1.97 6.82 20.08
CA GLU A 269 -2.40 5.69 20.90
C GLU A 269 -3.32 4.75 20.12
N THR A 270 -4.28 5.31 19.37
CA THR A 270 -5.18 4.51 18.53
C THR A 270 -4.40 3.69 17.50
N VAL A 271 -3.41 4.29 16.83
CA VAL A 271 -2.59 3.57 15.85
C VAL A 271 -1.67 2.57 16.52
N TYR A 272 -1.02 2.93 17.63
CA TYR A 272 -0.19 2.02 18.41
C TYR A 272 -0.97 0.77 18.84
N ASN A 273 -2.16 0.95 19.43
CA ASN A 273 -3.01 -0.16 19.86
C ASN A 273 -3.50 -1.00 18.69
N PHE A 274 -3.82 -0.38 17.55
CA PHE A 274 -4.22 -1.10 16.35
C PHE A 274 -3.10 -1.99 15.83
N ILE A 275 -1.86 -1.48 15.70
CA ILE A 275 -0.72 -2.24 15.21
C ILE A 275 -0.41 -3.40 16.17
N LYS A 276 -0.40 -3.13 17.48
CA LYS A 276 -0.19 -4.14 18.52
C LYS A 276 -1.26 -5.25 18.44
N ALA A 277 -2.52 -4.87 18.22
CA ALA A 277 -3.62 -5.84 18.08
C ALA A 277 -3.46 -6.73 16.83
N ILE A 278 -3.05 -6.15 15.69
CA ILE A 278 -2.80 -6.90 14.46
C ILE A 278 -1.62 -7.86 14.65
N ASP A 279 -0.50 -7.39 15.19
CA ASP A 279 0.69 -8.23 15.44
C ASP A 279 0.35 -9.42 16.37
N LEU A 280 -0.30 -9.17 17.50
CA LEU A 280 -0.70 -10.22 18.43
C LEU A 280 -1.78 -11.18 17.89
N SER A 281 -2.47 -10.78 16.83
CA SER A 281 -3.47 -11.61 16.14
C SER A 281 -2.91 -12.37 14.93
N TYR A 282 -1.62 -12.27 14.64
CA TYR A 282 -0.99 -12.80 13.42
C TYR A 282 -1.31 -14.29 13.18
N GLU A 283 -1.28 -15.11 14.22
CA GLU A 283 -1.56 -16.56 14.15
C GLU A 283 -2.98 -16.87 13.64
N LEU A 284 -3.95 -15.97 13.86
CA LEU A 284 -5.34 -16.16 13.41
C LEU A 284 -5.52 -15.95 11.92
N PHE A 285 -4.65 -15.17 11.26
CA PHE A 285 -4.85 -14.80 9.87
C PHE A 285 -3.72 -15.19 8.91
N LYS A 286 -2.54 -15.53 9.40
CA LYS A 286 -1.34 -15.78 8.56
C LYS A 286 -1.53 -16.79 7.42
N ASN A 287 -2.50 -17.70 7.54
CA ASN A 287 -2.77 -18.77 6.59
C ASN A 287 -4.08 -18.62 5.79
N ILE A 288 -4.81 -17.50 5.94
CA ILE A 288 -6.12 -17.30 5.28
C ILE A 288 -5.97 -17.20 3.76
N THR A 289 -4.89 -16.57 3.29
CA THR A 289 -4.50 -16.59 1.87
C THR A 289 -3.00 -16.86 1.74
N PRO A 290 -2.50 -17.28 0.58
CA PRO A 290 -1.08 -17.59 0.38
C PRO A 290 -0.11 -16.43 0.71
N VAL A 291 -0.58 -15.17 0.65
CA VAL A 291 0.24 -13.99 0.90
C VAL A 291 0.13 -13.43 2.32
N MET A 292 -0.79 -13.97 3.16
CA MET A 292 -1.04 -13.41 4.50
C MET A 292 0.17 -13.53 5.44
N TYR A 293 1.08 -14.47 5.23
CA TYR A 293 2.32 -14.56 6.01
C TYR A 293 3.19 -13.28 5.87
N ARG A 294 3.07 -12.55 4.75
CA ARG A 294 3.78 -11.28 4.50
C ARG A 294 3.32 -10.13 5.42
N TRP A 295 2.25 -10.35 6.20
CA TRP A 295 1.79 -9.41 7.23
C TRP A 295 2.45 -9.62 8.59
N LYS A 296 3.42 -10.55 8.68
CA LYS A 296 4.27 -10.62 9.87
C LYS A 296 4.92 -9.27 10.09
N LEU A 297 4.97 -8.77 11.33
CA LEU A 297 5.35 -7.39 11.62
C LEU A 297 6.70 -6.99 11.02
N ASP A 298 7.71 -7.86 11.11
CA ASP A 298 9.04 -7.65 10.55
C ASP A 298 9.08 -7.53 9.01
N LEU A 299 8.06 -8.02 8.31
CA LEU A 299 7.90 -7.89 6.85
C LEU A 299 6.98 -6.73 6.46
N ALA A 300 5.95 -6.48 7.26
CA ALA A 300 4.89 -5.51 6.94
C ALA A 300 5.21 -4.07 7.36
N VAL A 301 6.42 -3.82 7.79
CA VAL A 301 6.92 -2.51 8.20
C VAL A 301 8.30 -2.25 7.59
N GLY A 302 8.79 -1.03 7.75
CA GLY A 302 10.10 -0.62 7.23
C GLY A 302 10.00 0.30 6.03
N THR A 303 11.11 0.90 5.73
CA THR A 303 11.26 1.91 4.68
C THR A 303 12.11 1.36 3.52
N PRO A 304 11.95 1.88 2.30
CA PRO A 304 11.00 2.90 1.87
C PRO A 304 9.55 2.39 1.75
N VAL A 305 8.60 3.34 1.86
CA VAL A 305 7.17 3.09 1.63
C VAL A 305 6.51 4.33 0.99
N ASP A 306 5.28 4.23 0.55
CA ASP A 306 4.59 5.23 -0.27
C ASP A 306 4.45 6.62 0.40
N ALA A 307 4.23 6.67 1.72
CA ALA A 307 4.09 7.91 2.50
C ALA A 307 4.80 7.74 3.87
N PRO A 308 5.03 8.82 4.63
CA PRO A 308 5.65 8.71 5.95
C PRO A 308 4.92 7.73 6.86
N ILE A 309 5.65 7.04 7.71
CA ILE A 309 5.10 6.12 8.72
C ILE A 309 4.47 6.93 9.87
N HIS A 310 3.36 6.41 10.42
CA HIS A 310 2.67 7.03 11.54
C HIS A 310 3.44 6.87 12.85
N LYS A 311 3.45 7.92 13.69
CA LYS A 311 4.16 7.91 14.98
C LYS A 311 3.75 6.78 15.93
N GLY A 312 2.48 6.37 15.91
CA GLY A 312 2.00 5.22 16.70
C GLY A 312 2.58 3.90 16.22
N THR A 313 2.78 3.73 14.90
CA THR A 313 3.50 2.58 14.33
C THR A 313 4.96 2.61 14.77
N ILE A 314 5.64 3.76 14.60
CA ILE A 314 7.05 3.93 14.99
C ILE A 314 7.26 3.58 16.47
N LYS A 315 6.36 4.03 17.35
CA LYS A 315 6.40 3.72 18.77
C LYS A 315 6.41 2.22 19.01
N TYR A 316 5.49 1.47 18.37
CA TYR A 316 5.42 0.02 18.52
C TYR A 316 6.63 -0.68 17.90
N LEU A 317 7.12 -0.23 16.75
CA LEU A 317 8.33 -0.79 16.12
C LEU A 317 9.59 -0.59 16.96
N LYS A 318 9.74 0.56 17.62
CA LYS A 318 10.83 0.81 18.59
C LYS A 318 10.78 -0.14 19.76
N GLU A 319 9.59 -0.41 20.32
CA GLU A 319 9.35 -1.41 21.36
C GLU A 319 9.78 -2.81 20.93
N LYS A 320 9.57 -3.15 19.65
CA LYS A 320 9.93 -4.44 19.05
C LYS A 320 11.36 -4.50 18.51
N ASN A 321 12.15 -3.45 18.60
CA ASN A 321 13.48 -3.33 18.01
C ASN A 321 13.48 -3.52 16.48
N LEU A 322 12.43 -3.06 15.81
CA LEU A 322 12.21 -3.14 14.35
C LEU A 322 12.27 -1.77 13.66
N TRP A 323 12.78 -0.75 14.32
CA TRP A 323 12.94 0.60 13.78
C TRP A 323 14.39 1.05 13.89
N SER A 324 15.04 1.20 12.74
CA SER A 324 16.43 1.59 12.62
C SER A 324 16.64 3.11 12.55
N GLU A 325 17.89 3.56 12.66
CA GLU A 325 18.26 4.97 12.43
C GLU A 325 18.06 5.37 10.95
N GLU A 326 18.27 4.44 10.02
CA GLU A 326 18.00 4.64 8.60
C GLU A 326 16.50 4.86 8.34
N ASP A 327 15.64 4.07 8.99
CA ASP A 327 14.18 4.26 8.91
C ASP A 327 13.77 5.62 9.46
N GLU A 328 14.31 6.02 10.62
CA GLU A 328 14.05 7.34 11.22
C GLU A 328 14.48 8.47 10.28
N LYS A 329 15.67 8.39 9.70
CA LYS A 329 16.20 9.37 8.76
C LYS A 329 15.32 9.47 7.51
N TRP A 330 14.99 8.32 6.92
CA TRP A 330 14.12 8.26 5.74
C TRP A 330 12.76 8.89 6.05
N ASN A 331 12.14 8.52 7.18
CA ASN A 331 10.82 8.99 7.56
C ASN A 331 10.81 10.51 7.78
N ASN A 332 11.83 11.07 8.43
CA ASN A 332 11.96 12.51 8.65
C ASN A 332 12.13 13.27 7.33
N GLN A 333 12.92 12.75 6.40
CA GLN A 333 13.05 13.33 5.05
C GLN A 333 11.72 13.31 4.29
N ARG A 334 10.95 12.23 4.40
CA ARG A 334 9.62 12.12 3.76
C ARG A 334 8.60 13.09 4.39
N ILE A 335 8.65 13.29 5.71
CA ILE A 335 7.82 14.28 6.40
C ILE A 335 8.19 15.70 5.97
N GLU A 336 9.48 16.04 5.91
CA GLU A 336 9.94 17.37 5.47
C GLU A 336 9.49 17.65 4.03
N ARG A 337 9.66 16.68 3.13
CA ARG A 337 9.21 16.78 1.76
C ARG A 337 7.70 17.00 1.67
N LEU A 338 6.91 16.21 2.40
CA LEU A 338 5.46 16.35 2.43
C LEU A 338 5.01 17.70 2.99
N ASN A 339 5.62 18.18 4.08
CA ASN A 339 5.31 19.50 4.65
C ASN A 339 5.62 20.61 3.65
N THR A 340 6.75 20.52 2.92
CA THR A 340 7.09 21.48 1.86
C THR A 340 6.00 21.55 0.78
N LEU A 341 5.43 20.39 0.42
CA LEU A 341 4.33 20.32 -0.58
C LEU A 341 3.01 20.87 -0.01
N LEU A 342 2.68 20.57 1.24
CA LEU A 342 1.47 21.08 1.90
C LEU A 342 1.51 22.61 2.00
N ASP A 343 2.61 23.18 2.52
CA ASP A 343 2.78 24.63 2.66
C ASP A 343 2.79 25.33 1.29
N GLY A 344 3.42 24.70 0.29
CA GLY A 344 3.43 25.19 -1.08
C GLY A 344 2.04 25.18 -1.71
N TRP A 345 1.26 24.14 -1.47
CA TRP A 345 -0.11 24.00 -1.98
C TRP A 345 -1.04 25.08 -1.43
N GLU A 346 -1.01 25.36 -0.14
CA GLU A 346 -1.82 26.41 0.47
C GLU A 346 -1.55 27.78 -0.18
N LYS A 347 -0.26 28.16 -0.31
CA LYS A 347 0.15 29.38 -0.99
C LYS A 347 -0.24 29.41 -2.48
N PHE A 348 -0.16 28.24 -3.14
CA PHE A 348 -0.52 28.12 -4.54
C PHE A 348 -2.02 28.31 -4.76
N LEU A 349 -2.87 27.74 -3.88
CA LEU A 349 -4.32 27.91 -3.91
C LEU A 349 -4.70 29.40 -3.81
N GLU A 350 -4.13 30.14 -2.86
CA GLU A 350 -4.42 31.56 -2.65
C GLU A 350 -4.08 32.42 -3.87
N LYS A 351 -2.98 32.11 -4.57
CA LYS A 351 -2.50 32.89 -5.72
C LYS A 351 -3.19 32.56 -7.05
N ASN A 352 -3.87 31.43 -7.15
CA ASN A 352 -4.36 30.88 -8.41
C ASN A 352 -5.87 30.56 -8.37
N ILE A 353 -6.65 31.38 -7.71
CA ILE A 353 -8.11 31.21 -7.52
C ILE A 353 -8.85 31.23 -8.86
N ASP A 354 -8.44 32.10 -9.80
CA ASP A 354 -9.15 32.38 -11.04
C ASP A 354 -8.74 31.46 -12.22
N LEU A 355 -7.84 30.51 -12.01
CA LEU A 355 -7.42 29.61 -13.07
C LEU A 355 -8.51 28.61 -13.44
N THR A 356 -8.53 28.17 -14.70
CA THR A 356 -9.27 26.96 -15.09
C THR A 356 -8.70 25.74 -14.38
N ASP A 357 -9.45 24.64 -14.29
CA ASP A 357 -8.96 23.42 -13.64
C ASP A 357 -7.75 22.79 -14.38
N GLU A 358 -7.71 22.92 -15.71
CA GLU A 358 -6.60 22.44 -16.54
C GLU A 358 -5.33 23.26 -16.31
N ASP A 359 -5.44 24.60 -16.40
CA ASP A 359 -4.32 25.52 -16.12
C ASP A 359 -3.82 25.38 -14.69
N PHE A 360 -4.75 25.23 -13.74
CA PHE A 360 -4.42 25.04 -12.33
C PHE A 360 -3.56 23.78 -12.11
N THR A 361 -3.97 22.65 -12.68
CA THR A 361 -3.24 21.38 -12.57
C THR A 361 -1.84 21.48 -13.18
N SER A 362 -1.73 22.05 -14.39
CA SER A 362 -0.45 22.23 -15.08
C SER A 362 0.50 23.14 -14.30
N LYS A 363 0.04 24.29 -13.82
CA LYS A 363 0.84 25.22 -13.02
C LYS A 363 1.23 24.64 -11.66
N TRP A 364 0.34 23.87 -11.04
CA TRP A 364 0.71 23.18 -9.80
C TRP A 364 1.86 22.20 -10.01
N LEU A 365 1.85 21.42 -11.08
CA LEU A 365 2.93 20.48 -11.35
C LEU A 365 4.27 21.18 -11.63
N GLU A 366 4.26 22.39 -12.18
CA GLU A 366 5.45 23.24 -12.35
C GLU A 366 5.95 23.79 -11.00
N GLU A 367 5.04 24.37 -10.21
CA GLU A 367 5.38 24.89 -8.86
C GLU A 367 5.93 23.77 -7.97
N ARG A 368 5.31 22.59 -8.02
CA ARG A 368 5.78 21.40 -7.33
C ARG A 368 7.23 21.03 -7.66
N LYS A 369 7.65 21.13 -8.93
CA LYS A 369 9.04 20.87 -9.34
C LYS A 369 10.00 21.86 -8.68
N ILE A 370 9.62 23.12 -8.61
CA ILE A 370 10.42 24.17 -7.96
C ILE A 370 10.55 23.90 -6.46
N LEU A 371 9.43 23.63 -5.77
CA LEU A 371 9.41 23.31 -4.35
C LEU A 371 10.29 22.10 -4.00
N LEU A 372 10.35 21.12 -4.86
CA LEU A 372 11.07 19.87 -4.63
C LEU A 372 12.52 19.87 -5.12
N ALA A 373 12.99 20.94 -5.77
CA ALA A 373 14.37 21.02 -6.29
C ALA A 373 15.45 20.77 -5.20
N LYS A 374 15.18 21.17 -3.96
CA LYS A 374 16.09 20.95 -2.82
C LYS A 374 16.24 19.47 -2.41
N PHE A 375 15.31 18.59 -2.82
CA PHE A 375 15.35 17.15 -2.52
C PHE A 375 15.95 16.29 -3.65
N LEU A 376 16.43 16.93 -4.72
CA LEU A 376 17.05 16.23 -5.87
C LEU A 376 18.57 16.08 -5.74
N LYS A 377 19.15 16.39 -4.56
CA LYS A 377 20.60 16.36 -4.29
C LYS A 377 21.04 15.04 -3.67
#